data_51c6c4343eadf6bf0b5ee8fbe0a9482e
#
_entry.id   51c6c4343eadf6bf0b5ee8fbe0a9482e
#
_cell.length_a   1.000
_cell.length_b   1.000
_cell.length_c   1.000
_cell.angle_alpha   90.00
_cell.angle_beta   90.00
_cell.angle_gamma   90.00
#
_symmetry.space_group_name_H-M   'P 1'
#
loop_
_entity.id
_entity.type
_entity.pdbx_description
1 polymer ?
#
loop_
_entity_poly.entity_id
_entity_poly.type
_entity_poly.pdbx_seq_one_letter_code
_entity_poly.pdbx_strand_id
1 'polypeptide(L)'
;MFSGAELAALQLSFKVSLCASLVSLPFAIAVAWVLVRTEFCGKSLVSALVHLPLVLPPVVTGYGLLFLFGRQGPIGGWLEAYFGLVLAFRWTGAALAAAVMGFPLMVRVIQLAIEALDPKLEQAAQTLGAGWGARFVLIVLPLIAPGVLAGLVLGFAKAMGEFGATITFVANIPGQTQTLPSAIYAFLQVPGGESSALRLVGLSLAVALGAVFVSDWLGRKVADRIRGT
;
A
#
# COMPACT_ATOMS: atom_id res chain seq x y z
N MET A 1 12.93 -28.12 -4.56
CA MET A 1 12.84 -27.12 -5.67
C MET A 1 11.47 -26.49 -5.64
N PHE A 2 11.37 -25.21 -5.90
CA PHE A 2 10.07 -24.53 -6.03
C PHE A 2 9.41 -24.94 -7.36
N SER A 3 8.11 -25.13 -7.34
CA SER A 3 7.33 -25.36 -8.56
C SER A 3 7.14 -24.09 -9.37
N GLY A 4 6.84 -24.20 -10.66
CA GLY A 4 6.55 -23.03 -11.50
C GLY A 4 5.36 -22.20 -10.98
N ALA A 5 4.35 -22.86 -10.40
CA ALA A 5 3.19 -22.20 -9.79
C ALA A 5 3.57 -21.38 -8.53
N GLU A 6 4.45 -21.94 -7.67
CA GLU A 6 4.95 -21.25 -6.48
C GLU A 6 5.73 -19.98 -6.85
N LEU A 7 6.60 -20.06 -7.87
CA LEU A 7 7.35 -18.90 -8.36
C LEU A 7 6.45 -17.84 -9.02
N ALA A 8 5.46 -18.27 -9.79
CA ALA A 8 4.49 -17.36 -10.40
C ALA A 8 3.69 -16.60 -9.35
N ALA A 9 3.22 -17.27 -8.29
CA ALA A 9 2.51 -16.64 -7.18
C ALA A 9 3.39 -15.62 -6.42
N LEU A 10 4.69 -15.94 -6.19
CA LEU A 10 5.63 -15.01 -5.60
C LEU A 10 5.86 -13.77 -6.45
N GLN A 11 6.16 -13.96 -7.75
CA GLN A 11 6.39 -12.86 -8.68
C GLN A 11 5.16 -11.95 -8.79
N LEU A 12 3.96 -12.55 -8.85
CA LEU A 12 2.73 -11.78 -8.90
C LEU A 12 2.49 -10.99 -7.60
N SER A 13 2.69 -11.61 -6.43
CA SER A 13 2.56 -10.91 -5.16
C SER A 13 3.52 -9.74 -5.05
N PHE A 14 4.78 -9.93 -5.44
CA PHE A 14 5.76 -8.86 -5.43
C PHE A 14 5.37 -7.72 -6.37
N LYS A 15 4.96 -8.05 -7.61
CA LYS A 15 4.49 -7.08 -8.61
C LYS A 15 3.27 -6.29 -8.10
N VAL A 16 2.27 -6.99 -7.57
CA VAL A 16 1.04 -6.40 -7.04
C VAL A 16 1.36 -5.45 -5.88
N SER A 17 2.14 -5.91 -4.91
CA SER A 17 2.46 -5.14 -3.71
C SER A 17 3.34 -3.93 -4.01
N LEU A 18 4.32 -4.08 -4.91
CA LEU A 18 5.17 -2.97 -5.33
C LEU A 18 4.37 -1.92 -6.09
N CYS A 19 3.55 -2.34 -7.04
CA CYS A 19 2.68 -1.44 -7.80
C CYS A 19 1.69 -0.72 -6.87
N ALA A 20 1.01 -1.46 -5.98
CA ALA A 20 0.07 -0.90 -5.01
C ALA A 20 0.73 0.16 -4.14
N SER A 21 1.90 -0.13 -3.57
CA SER A 21 2.60 0.76 -2.64
C SER A 21 3.16 2.01 -3.33
N LEU A 22 3.80 1.84 -4.49
CA LEU A 22 4.39 2.97 -5.23
C LEU A 22 3.32 3.92 -5.78
N VAL A 23 2.22 3.38 -6.31
CA VAL A 23 1.11 4.20 -6.82
C VAL A 23 0.39 4.91 -5.68
N SER A 24 0.21 4.26 -4.53
CA SER A 24 -0.46 4.85 -3.36
C SER A 24 0.39 5.92 -2.67
N LEU A 25 1.72 5.85 -2.76
CA LEU A 25 2.62 6.71 -1.97
C LEU A 25 2.38 8.21 -2.17
N PRO A 26 2.32 8.77 -3.39
CA PRO A 26 2.09 10.20 -3.58
C PRO A 26 0.73 10.65 -3.02
N PHE A 27 -0.30 9.82 -3.16
CA PHE A 27 -1.61 10.11 -2.59
C PHE A 27 -1.59 10.03 -1.06
N ALA A 28 -0.86 9.07 -0.49
CA ALA A 28 -0.72 8.95 0.96
C ALA A 28 0.01 10.16 1.56
N ILE A 29 1.06 10.66 0.90
CA ILE A 29 1.77 11.89 1.31
C ILE A 29 0.82 13.09 1.23
N ALA A 30 0.09 13.24 0.13
CA ALA A 30 -0.84 14.36 -0.05
C ALA A 30 -1.97 14.35 1.00
N VAL A 31 -2.59 13.19 1.22
CA VAL A 31 -3.67 13.04 2.21
C VAL A 31 -3.14 13.25 3.63
N ALA A 32 -1.99 12.68 3.98
CA ALA A 32 -1.36 12.89 5.27
C ALA A 32 -1.06 14.37 5.51
N TRP A 33 -0.51 15.05 4.51
CA TRP A 33 -0.25 16.49 4.57
C TRP A 33 -1.51 17.29 4.83
N VAL A 34 -2.56 17.07 4.03
CA VAL A 34 -3.85 17.76 4.19
C VAL A 34 -4.44 17.51 5.57
N LEU A 35 -4.44 16.26 6.04
CA LEU A 35 -5.00 15.91 7.34
C LEU A 35 -4.21 16.49 8.53
N VAL A 36 -2.90 16.76 8.39
CA VAL A 36 -2.09 17.35 9.48
C VAL A 36 -2.07 18.87 9.42
N ARG A 37 -1.89 19.46 8.22
CA ARG A 37 -1.57 20.89 8.06
C ARG A 37 -2.75 21.77 7.75
N THR A 38 -3.93 21.22 7.48
CA THR A 38 -5.11 22.02 7.17
C THR A 38 -6.25 21.78 8.15
N GLU A 39 -6.99 22.84 8.45
CA GLU A 39 -8.25 22.77 9.20
C GLU A 39 -9.39 23.09 8.24
N PHE A 40 -10.34 22.16 8.11
CA PHE A 40 -11.50 22.31 7.25
C PHE A 40 -12.71 21.58 7.82
N CYS A 41 -13.89 22.05 7.45
CA CYS A 41 -15.14 21.40 7.84
C CYS A 41 -15.19 19.99 7.21
N GLY A 42 -15.41 18.94 8.04
CA GLY A 42 -15.45 17.54 7.58
C GLY A 42 -14.11 16.80 7.65
N LYS A 43 -13.03 17.39 8.19
CA LYS A 43 -11.73 16.75 8.36
C LYS A 43 -11.84 15.38 9.05
N SER A 44 -12.64 15.28 10.12
CA SER A 44 -12.87 14.03 10.84
C SER A 44 -13.53 12.97 9.96
N LEU A 45 -14.46 13.36 9.08
CA LEU A 45 -15.11 12.45 8.15
C LEU A 45 -14.10 11.93 7.10
N VAL A 46 -13.29 12.82 6.53
CA VAL A 46 -12.24 12.43 5.58
C VAL A 46 -11.24 11.48 6.25
N SER A 47 -10.81 11.80 7.47
CA SER A 47 -9.93 10.91 8.24
C SER A 47 -10.59 9.55 8.50
N ALA A 48 -11.87 9.51 8.89
CA ALA A 48 -12.60 8.27 9.09
C ALA A 48 -12.70 7.44 7.80
N LEU A 49 -13.01 8.07 6.66
CA LEU A 49 -13.09 7.39 5.36
C LEU A 49 -11.74 6.82 4.93
N VAL A 50 -10.66 7.56 5.13
CA VAL A 50 -9.29 7.09 4.83
C VAL A 50 -8.94 5.85 5.66
N HIS A 51 -9.32 5.81 6.94
CA HIS A 51 -8.98 4.71 7.84
C HIS A 51 -10.03 3.58 7.85
N LEU A 52 -11.16 3.77 7.19
CA LEU A 52 -12.25 2.79 7.12
C LEU A 52 -11.81 1.37 6.69
N PRO A 53 -10.94 1.20 5.67
CA PRO A 53 -10.49 -0.15 5.26
C PRO A 53 -9.75 -0.94 6.34
N LEU A 54 -9.18 -0.28 7.36
CA LEU A 54 -8.54 -0.98 8.49
C LEU A 54 -9.55 -1.61 9.46
N VAL A 55 -10.72 -1.01 9.55
CA VAL A 55 -11.77 -1.43 10.49
C VAL A 55 -12.73 -2.43 9.85
N LEU A 56 -12.98 -2.27 8.56
CA LEU A 56 -13.85 -3.18 7.83
C LEU A 56 -13.20 -4.56 7.63
N PRO A 57 -13.97 -5.65 7.70
CA PRO A 57 -13.48 -6.94 7.26
C PRO A 57 -12.96 -6.86 5.81
N PRO A 58 -11.78 -7.42 5.49
CA PRO A 58 -11.18 -7.32 4.15
C PRO A 58 -12.10 -7.81 3.03
N VAL A 59 -12.91 -8.86 3.30
CA VAL A 59 -13.89 -9.38 2.36
C VAL A 59 -14.97 -8.35 2.01
N VAL A 60 -15.40 -7.54 2.98
CA VAL A 60 -16.39 -6.47 2.75
C VAL A 60 -15.80 -5.38 1.86
N THR A 61 -14.56 -4.99 2.10
CA THR A 61 -13.84 -4.04 1.24
C THR A 61 -13.69 -4.59 -0.18
N GLY A 62 -13.31 -5.87 -0.32
CA GLY A 62 -13.20 -6.54 -1.62
C GLY A 62 -14.52 -6.61 -2.38
N TYR A 63 -15.63 -6.89 -1.68
CA TYR A 63 -16.96 -6.86 -2.29
C TYR A 63 -17.37 -5.44 -2.72
N GLY A 64 -17.08 -4.43 -1.90
CA GLY A 64 -17.29 -3.04 -2.26
C GLY A 64 -16.51 -2.64 -3.52
N LEU A 65 -15.26 -3.08 -3.62
CA LEU A 65 -14.45 -2.87 -4.84
C LEU A 65 -15.05 -3.59 -6.05
N LEU A 66 -15.53 -4.82 -5.89
CA LEU A 66 -16.18 -5.56 -6.96
C LEU A 66 -17.49 -4.87 -7.41
N PHE A 67 -18.26 -4.36 -6.46
CA PHE A 67 -19.50 -3.61 -6.75
C PHE A 67 -19.20 -2.30 -7.53
N LEU A 68 -18.14 -1.57 -7.16
CA LEU A 68 -17.80 -0.28 -7.78
C LEU A 68 -17.01 -0.46 -9.10
N PHE A 69 -16.02 -1.35 -9.11
CA PHE A 69 -15.04 -1.52 -10.20
C PHE A 69 -15.24 -2.80 -11.03
N GLY A 70 -16.25 -3.59 -10.73
CA GLY A 70 -16.68 -4.70 -11.60
C GLY A 70 -17.14 -4.19 -12.95
N ARG A 71 -17.19 -5.05 -13.97
CA ARG A 71 -17.59 -4.66 -15.35
C ARG A 71 -18.96 -4.00 -15.42
N GLN A 72 -19.89 -4.42 -14.58
CA GLN A 72 -21.25 -3.85 -14.47
C GLN A 72 -21.36 -2.79 -13.38
N GLY A 73 -20.26 -2.49 -12.68
CA GLY A 73 -20.22 -1.48 -11.65
C GLY A 73 -20.16 -0.05 -12.22
N PRO A 74 -20.57 0.95 -11.43
CA PRO A 74 -20.66 2.34 -11.92
C PRO A 74 -19.32 2.91 -12.37
N ILE A 75 -18.22 2.56 -11.70
CA ILE A 75 -16.88 3.03 -12.06
C ILE A 75 -16.25 2.07 -13.08
N GLY A 76 -16.36 0.75 -12.87
CA GLY A 76 -15.77 -0.25 -13.75
C GLY A 76 -16.34 -0.22 -15.15
N GLY A 77 -17.67 -0.11 -15.29
CA GLY A 77 -18.33 0.02 -16.61
C GLY A 77 -17.90 1.30 -17.33
N TRP A 78 -17.77 2.42 -16.62
CA TRP A 78 -17.26 3.66 -17.19
C TRP A 78 -15.80 3.55 -17.65
N LEU A 79 -14.92 2.94 -16.83
CA LEU A 79 -13.52 2.69 -17.19
C LEU A 79 -13.40 1.76 -18.42
N GLU A 80 -14.22 0.73 -18.51
CA GLU A 80 -14.23 -0.18 -19.66
C GLU A 80 -14.72 0.53 -20.93
N ALA A 81 -15.80 1.31 -20.83
CA ALA A 81 -16.40 2.00 -21.98
C ALA A 81 -15.48 3.10 -22.58
N TYR A 82 -14.80 3.89 -21.75
CA TYR A 82 -14.02 5.03 -22.23
C TYR A 82 -12.52 4.75 -22.37
N PHE A 83 -11.96 3.83 -21.59
CA PHE A 83 -10.52 3.54 -21.56
C PHE A 83 -10.17 2.09 -21.88
N GLY A 84 -11.16 1.21 -22.07
CA GLY A 84 -10.92 -0.22 -22.25
C GLY A 84 -10.29 -0.90 -21.03
N LEU A 85 -10.35 -0.25 -19.86
CA LEU A 85 -9.70 -0.73 -18.63
C LEU A 85 -10.66 -1.60 -17.82
N VAL A 86 -10.27 -2.86 -17.62
CA VAL A 86 -10.97 -3.82 -16.76
C VAL A 86 -10.07 -4.16 -15.59
N LEU A 87 -10.54 -3.91 -14.38
CA LEU A 87 -9.80 -4.19 -13.14
C LEU A 87 -10.20 -5.53 -12.52
N ALA A 88 -11.50 -5.85 -12.49
CA ALA A 88 -11.99 -7.09 -11.92
C ALA A 88 -11.37 -8.32 -12.62
N PHE A 89 -11.01 -9.33 -11.82
CA PHE A 89 -10.40 -10.58 -12.28
C PHE A 89 -9.06 -10.41 -13.01
N ARG A 90 -8.34 -9.31 -12.74
CA ARG A 90 -6.99 -9.05 -13.26
C ARG A 90 -6.03 -8.69 -12.12
N TRP A 91 -4.72 -8.85 -12.36
CA TRP A 91 -3.68 -8.46 -11.40
C TRP A 91 -3.72 -6.97 -11.03
N THR A 92 -4.20 -6.11 -11.93
CA THR A 92 -4.40 -4.67 -11.67
C THR A 92 -5.49 -4.43 -10.63
N GLY A 93 -6.53 -5.24 -10.62
CA GLY A 93 -7.52 -5.24 -9.55
C GLY A 93 -6.97 -5.74 -8.23
N ALA A 94 -6.12 -6.78 -8.25
CA ALA A 94 -5.40 -7.21 -7.05
C ALA A 94 -4.53 -6.06 -6.50
N ALA A 95 -3.84 -5.31 -7.37
CA ALA A 95 -3.06 -4.14 -6.97
C ALA A 95 -3.94 -3.03 -6.37
N LEU A 96 -5.13 -2.77 -6.94
CA LEU A 96 -6.08 -1.82 -6.38
C LEU A 96 -6.59 -2.25 -5.00
N ALA A 97 -6.95 -3.53 -4.83
CA ALA A 97 -7.39 -4.05 -3.54
C ALA A 97 -6.28 -3.93 -2.47
N ALA A 98 -5.07 -4.33 -2.82
CA ALA A 98 -3.90 -4.21 -1.96
C ALA A 98 -3.56 -2.75 -1.62
N ALA A 99 -3.69 -1.84 -2.60
CA ALA A 99 -3.52 -0.40 -2.41
C ALA A 99 -4.53 0.15 -1.40
N VAL A 100 -5.81 -0.12 -1.57
CA VAL A 100 -6.88 0.33 -0.67
C VAL A 100 -6.67 -0.18 0.74
N MET A 101 -6.27 -1.45 0.91
CA MET A 101 -6.02 -2.04 2.24
C MET A 101 -4.73 -1.54 2.91
N GLY A 102 -3.70 -1.19 2.13
CA GLY A 102 -2.42 -0.67 2.63
C GLY A 102 -2.42 0.85 2.86
N PHE A 103 -3.28 1.57 2.16
CA PHE A 103 -3.31 3.04 2.12
C PHE A 103 -3.42 3.71 3.48
N PRO A 104 -4.38 3.33 4.35
CA PRO A 104 -4.55 3.98 5.64
C PRO A 104 -3.32 3.83 6.55
N LEU A 105 -2.63 2.68 6.48
CA LEU A 105 -1.40 2.45 7.25
C LEU A 105 -0.27 3.37 6.78
N MET A 106 -0.11 3.55 5.46
CA MET A 106 0.85 4.48 4.89
C MET A 106 0.54 5.92 5.31
N VAL A 107 -0.73 6.34 5.18
CA VAL A 107 -1.18 7.68 5.61
C VAL A 107 -0.85 7.91 7.07
N ARG A 108 -1.17 6.97 7.96
CA ARG A 108 -0.96 7.12 9.40
C ARG A 108 0.51 7.30 9.77
N VAL A 109 1.40 6.51 9.17
CA VAL A 109 2.85 6.62 9.45
C VAL A 109 3.41 7.94 8.94
N ILE A 110 2.97 8.39 7.75
CA ILE A 110 3.39 9.67 7.19
C ILE A 110 2.83 10.84 8.00
N GLN A 111 1.58 10.76 8.50
CA GLN A 111 1.00 11.76 9.41
C GLN A 111 1.87 11.94 10.65
N LEU A 112 2.25 10.85 11.32
CA LEU A 112 3.11 10.91 12.50
C LEU A 112 4.47 11.59 12.21
N ALA A 113 5.04 11.35 11.03
CA ALA A 113 6.28 12.00 10.62
C ALA A 113 6.10 13.50 10.38
N ILE A 114 4.95 13.92 9.82
CA ILE A 114 4.63 15.34 9.61
C ILE A 114 4.30 16.04 10.94
N GLU A 115 3.59 15.35 11.85
CA GLU A 115 3.26 15.86 13.19
C GLU A 115 4.51 16.10 14.04
N ALA A 116 5.53 15.25 13.89
CA ALA A 116 6.80 15.39 14.58
C ALA A 116 7.69 16.54 14.08
N LEU A 117 7.36 17.13 12.93
CA LEU A 117 8.13 18.23 12.35
C LEU A 117 7.82 19.56 13.04
N ASP A 118 8.85 20.27 13.53
CA ASP A 118 8.68 21.59 14.12
C ASP A 118 8.18 22.62 13.08
N PRO A 119 7.00 23.21 13.26
CA PRO A 119 6.46 24.21 12.35
C PRO A 119 7.34 25.44 12.17
N LYS A 120 8.23 25.73 13.13
CA LYS A 120 9.16 26.85 13.07
C LYS A 120 10.13 26.77 11.89
N LEU A 121 10.47 25.56 11.44
CA LEU A 121 11.32 25.39 10.26
C LEU A 121 10.64 25.90 8.99
N GLU A 122 9.36 25.63 8.82
CA GLU A 122 8.58 26.12 7.70
C GLU A 122 8.36 27.64 7.79
N GLN A 123 8.14 28.19 8.98
CA GLN A 123 7.98 29.61 9.24
C GLN A 123 9.28 30.38 8.93
N ALA A 124 10.42 29.88 9.38
CA ALA A 124 11.73 30.47 9.10
C ALA A 124 12.02 30.52 7.59
N ALA A 125 11.71 29.46 6.87
CA ALA A 125 11.86 29.45 5.40
C ALA A 125 10.89 30.44 4.72
N GLN A 126 9.70 30.60 5.25
CA GLN A 126 8.72 31.58 4.75
C GLN A 126 9.23 33.01 4.93
N THR A 127 9.85 33.34 6.06
CA THR A 127 10.44 34.68 6.28
C THR A 127 11.59 34.98 5.32
N LEU A 128 12.28 33.93 4.84
CA LEU A 128 13.33 34.03 3.81
C LEU A 128 12.78 34.08 2.37
N GLY A 129 11.45 34.18 2.20
CA GLY A 129 10.81 34.26 0.90
C GLY A 129 10.56 32.95 0.18
N ALA A 130 10.77 31.79 0.82
CA ALA A 130 10.50 30.51 0.20
C ALA A 130 8.99 30.29 -0.02
N GLY A 131 8.59 30.09 -1.27
CA GLY A 131 7.22 29.75 -1.64
C GLY A 131 6.80 28.36 -1.11
N TRP A 132 5.50 28.07 -1.10
CA TRP A 132 4.95 26.82 -0.55
C TRP A 132 5.60 25.56 -1.16
N GLY A 133 5.71 25.49 -2.49
CA GLY A 133 6.31 24.34 -3.17
C GLY A 133 7.79 24.14 -2.81
N ALA A 134 8.56 25.23 -2.72
CA ALA A 134 9.97 25.17 -2.33
C ALA A 134 10.12 24.66 -0.87
N ARG A 135 9.29 25.17 0.05
CA ARG A 135 9.28 24.69 1.45
C ARG A 135 8.97 23.21 1.54
N PHE A 136 7.93 22.76 0.81
CA PHE A 136 7.54 21.35 0.80
C PHE A 136 8.68 20.45 0.28
N VAL A 137 9.23 20.77 -0.90
CA VAL A 137 10.21 19.89 -1.57
C VAL A 137 11.58 19.94 -0.91
N LEU A 138 12.04 21.14 -0.48
CA LEU A 138 13.41 21.34 0.00
C LEU A 138 13.57 21.18 1.51
N ILE A 139 12.47 21.29 2.29
CA ILE A 139 12.52 21.24 3.76
C ILE A 139 11.69 20.06 4.27
N VAL A 140 10.38 20.09 4.01
CA VAL A 140 9.48 19.12 4.63
C VAL A 140 9.74 17.72 4.12
N LEU A 141 9.74 17.51 2.80
CA LEU A 141 9.86 16.19 2.20
C LEU A 141 11.17 15.47 2.60
N PRO A 142 12.35 16.12 2.62
CA PRO A 142 13.56 15.50 3.13
C PRO A 142 13.46 15.14 4.61
N LEU A 143 12.89 16.00 5.45
CA LEU A 143 12.80 15.77 6.89
C LEU A 143 11.83 14.64 7.25
N ILE A 144 10.73 14.48 6.50
CA ILE A 144 9.79 13.39 6.70
C ILE A 144 10.16 12.12 5.93
N ALA A 145 11.23 12.15 5.12
CA ALA A 145 11.62 11.02 4.26
C ALA A 145 11.78 9.69 5.01
N PRO A 146 12.34 9.61 6.23
CA PRO A 146 12.35 8.37 7.01
C PRO A 146 10.95 7.81 7.26
N GLY A 147 9.98 8.68 7.61
CA GLY A 147 8.58 8.28 7.81
C GLY A 147 7.88 7.87 6.50
N VAL A 148 8.18 8.56 5.40
CA VAL A 148 7.67 8.19 4.06
C VAL A 148 8.18 6.80 3.66
N LEU A 149 9.46 6.51 3.87
CA LEU A 149 10.04 5.20 3.61
C LEU A 149 9.44 4.11 4.51
N ALA A 150 9.28 4.40 5.80
CA ALA A 150 8.61 3.49 6.73
C ALA A 150 7.17 3.20 6.30
N GLY A 151 6.42 4.23 5.91
CA GLY A 151 5.06 4.10 5.37
C GLY A 151 5.02 3.25 4.11
N LEU A 152 5.95 3.47 3.17
CA LEU A 152 6.06 2.69 1.94
C LEU A 152 6.29 1.19 2.23
N VAL A 153 7.23 0.87 3.12
CA VAL A 153 7.54 -0.53 3.45
C VAL A 153 6.40 -1.20 4.21
N LEU A 154 5.76 -0.50 5.14
CA LEU A 154 4.59 -1.03 5.84
C LEU A 154 3.41 -1.23 4.89
N GLY A 155 3.18 -0.31 3.95
CA GLY A 155 2.20 -0.47 2.88
C GLY A 155 2.50 -1.67 2.00
N PHE A 156 3.75 -1.85 1.60
CA PHE A 156 4.20 -3.01 0.84
C PHE A 156 4.00 -4.33 1.61
N ALA A 157 4.41 -4.38 2.88
CA ALA A 157 4.24 -5.57 3.72
C ALA A 157 2.76 -5.93 3.90
N LYS A 158 1.90 -4.91 4.12
CA LYS A 158 0.44 -5.11 4.20
C LYS A 158 -0.12 -5.64 2.88
N ALA A 159 0.32 -5.08 1.74
CA ALA A 159 -0.11 -5.50 0.40
C ALA A 159 0.32 -6.94 0.08
N MET A 160 1.54 -7.35 0.49
CA MET A 160 2.05 -8.73 0.32
C MET A 160 1.22 -9.77 1.07
N GLY A 161 0.70 -9.43 2.25
CA GLY A 161 -0.13 -10.30 3.06
C GLY A 161 -1.63 -10.19 2.78
N GLU A 162 -2.05 -9.37 1.79
CA GLU A 162 -3.47 -9.16 1.55
C GLU A 162 -4.11 -10.36 0.85
N PHE A 163 -5.18 -10.87 1.45
CA PHE A 163 -5.93 -12.02 0.97
C PHE A 163 -7.41 -11.73 0.79
N GLY A 164 -8.08 -11.23 1.84
CA GLY A 164 -9.53 -11.16 1.90
C GLY A 164 -10.15 -10.24 0.84
N ALA A 165 -9.60 -9.03 0.65
CA ALA A 165 -10.09 -8.12 -0.36
C ALA A 165 -9.71 -8.60 -1.78
N THR A 166 -8.53 -9.18 -1.93
CA THR A 166 -8.05 -9.70 -3.22
C THR A 166 -8.88 -10.86 -3.71
N ILE A 167 -9.08 -11.89 -2.86
CA ILE A 167 -9.84 -13.09 -3.25
C ILE A 167 -11.28 -12.76 -3.65
N THR A 168 -11.89 -11.77 -2.99
CA THR A 168 -13.27 -11.34 -3.25
C THR A 168 -13.39 -10.51 -4.52
N PHE A 169 -12.40 -9.65 -4.81
CA PHE A 169 -12.46 -8.75 -5.97
C PHE A 169 -11.96 -9.37 -7.27
N VAL A 170 -10.91 -10.20 -7.20
CA VAL A 170 -10.25 -10.71 -8.42
C VAL A 170 -10.19 -12.23 -8.52
N ALA A 171 -10.74 -12.96 -7.54
CA ALA A 171 -10.69 -14.41 -7.41
C ALA A 171 -9.25 -14.97 -7.25
N ASN A 172 -9.09 -16.28 -7.43
CA ASN A 172 -7.81 -17.00 -7.28
C ASN A 172 -7.52 -17.76 -8.58
N ILE A 173 -7.07 -17.05 -9.61
CA ILE A 173 -6.80 -17.61 -10.93
C ILE A 173 -5.29 -17.87 -11.07
N PRO A 174 -4.84 -19.13 -11.15
CA PRO A 174 -3.42 -19.46 -11.31
C PRO A 174 -2.79 -18.74 -12.50
N GLY A 175 -1.61 -18.13 -12.28
CA GLY A 175 -0.88 -17.39 -13.29
C GLY A 175 -1.45 -16.00 -13.66
N GLN A 176 -2.63 -15.60 -13.11
CA GLN A 176 -3.26 -14.30 -13.40
C GLN A 176 -3.48 -13.45 -12.15
N THR A 177 -4.16 -13.99 -11.12
CA THR A 177 -4.53 -13.26 -9.92
C THR A 177 -4.12 -13.98 -8.63
N GLN A 178 -3.54 -15.18 -8.74
CA GLN A 178 -3.13 -15.98 -7.60
C GLN A 178 -1.90 -15.36 -6.92
N THR A 179 -2.13 -14.67 -5.81
CA THR A 179 -1.07 -14.12 -4.93
C THR A 179 -0.56 -15.18 -3.95
N LEU A 180 0.54 -14.91 -3.26
CA LEU A 180 1.11 -15.80 -2.24
C LEU A 180 0.08 -16.27 -1.19
N PRO A 181 -0.69 -15.37 -0.53
CA PRO A 181 -1.69 -15.81 0.44
C PRO A 181 -2.78 -16.70 -0.19
N SER A 182 -3.22 -16.38 -1.41
CA SER A 182 -4.25 -17.17 -2.10
C SER A 182 -3.70 -18.51 -2.60
N ALA A 183 -2.42 -18.60 -2.97
CA ALA A 183 -1.75 -19.83 -3.32
C ALA A 183 -1.58 -20.75 -2.09
N ILE A 184 -1.15 -20.21 -0.94
CA ILE A 184 -1.07 -20.94 0.33
C ILE A 184 -2.44 -21.52 0.66
N TYR A 185 -3.49 -20.69 0.61
CA TYR A 185 -4.85 -21.15 0.88
C TYR A 185 -5.27 -22.29 -0.07
N ALA A 186 -5.00 -22.13 -1.39
CA ALA A 186 -5.34 -23.14 -2.37
C ALA A 186 -4.61 -24.50 -2.11
N PHE A 187 -3.32 -24.45 -1.79
CA PHE A 187 -2.56 -25.69 -1.48
C PHE A 187 -3.06 -26.40 -0.24
N LEU A 188 -3.56 -25.67 0.77
CA LEU A 188 -4.15 -26.27 1.97
C LEU A 188 -5.49 -26.98 1.70
N GLN A 189 -6.15 -26.68 0.57
CA GLN A 189 -7.41 -27.34 0.17
C GLN A 189 -7.18 -28.64 -0.65
N VAL A 190 -5.93 -28.93 -1.03
CA VAL A 190 -5.58 -30.10 -1.85
C VAL A 190 -4.86 -31.13 -1.00
N PRO A 191 -5.27 -32.41 -0.98
CA PRO A 191 -4.56 -33.46 -0.28
C PRO A 191 -3.09 -33.56 -0.74
N GLY A 192 -2.15 -33.55 0.20
CA GLY A 192 -0.70 -33.57 -0.08
C GLY A 192 -0.10 -32.20 -0.43
N GLY A 193 -0.87 -31.12 -0.37
CA GLY A 193 -0.42 -29.75 -0.67
C GLY A 193 0.33 -29.07 0.49
N GLU A 194 0.36 -29.67 1.70
CA GLU A 194 0.93 -29.05 2.91
C GLU A 194 2.41 -28.69 2.73
N SER A 195 3.19 -29.51 2.05
CA SER A 195 4.61 -29.24 1.80
C SER A 195 4.83 -28.01 0.91
N SER A 196 3.96 -27.78 -0.07
CA SER A 196 3.97 -26.60 -0.92
C SER A 196 3.53 -25.35 -0.15
N ALA A 197 2.47 -25.48 0.65
CA ALA A 197 2.00 -24.41 1.54
C ALA A 197 3.11 -23.97 2.51
N LEU A 198 3.80 -24.93 3.18
CA LEU A 198 4.90 -24.63 4.10
C LEU A 198 6.07 -23.91 3.42
N ARG A 199 6.45 -24.30 2.20
CA ARG A 199 7.49 -23.59 1.44
C ARG A 199 7.10 -22.13 1.15
N LEU A 200 5.86 -21.89 0.74
CA LEU A 200 5.35 -20.53 0.48
C LEU A 200 5.22 -19.70 1.76
N VAL A 201 4.84 -20.31 2.89
CA VAL A 201 4.84 -19.65 4.20
C VAL A 201 6.25 -19.23 4.59
N GLY A 202 7.24 -20.14 4.48
CA GLY A 202 8.65 -19.81 4.74
C GLY A 202 9.17 -18.69 3.86
N LEU A 203 8.79 -18.68 2.58
CA LEU A 203 9.14 -17.63 1.64
C LEU A 203 8.48 -16.30 1.98
N SER A 204 7.19 -16.31 2.34
CA SER A 204 6.46 -15.12 2.80
C SER A 204 7.12 -14.51 4.03
N LEU A 205 7.51 -15.35 4.99
CA LEU A 205 8.22 -14.91 6.20
C LEU A 205 9.58 -14.28 5.85
N ALA A 206 10.34 -14.90 4.96
CA ALA A 206 11.65 -14.36 4.53
C ALA A 206 11.49 -12.99 3.84
N VAL A 207 10.49 -12.84 2.96
CA VAL A 207 10.20 -11.57 2.28
C VAL A 207 9.75 -10.51 3.29
N ALA A 208 8.88 -10.85 4.24
CA ALA A 208 8.39 -9.92 5.26
C ALA A 208 9.53 -9.44 6.17
N LEU A 209 10.36 -10.36 6.68
CA LEU A 209 11.54 -10.00 7.47
C LEU A 209 12.53 -9.16 6.66
N GLY A 210 12.80 -9.53 5.40
CA GLY A 210 13.65 -8.75 4.49
C GLY A 210 13.14 -7.33 4.30
N ALA A 211 11.82 -7.16 4.10
CA ALA A 211 11.20 -5.84 3.97
C ALA A 211 11.40 -4.98 5.24
N VAL A 212 11.20 -5.57 6.43
CA VAL A 212 11.41 -4.87 7.71
C VAL A 212 12.87 -4.47 7.88
N PHE A 213 13.83 -5.38 7.64
CA PHE A 213 15.25 -5.06 7.72
C PHE A 213 15.69 -3.95 6.75
N VAL A 214 15.20 -4.01 5.51
CA VAL A 214 15.47 -2.97 4.49
C VAL A 214 14.89 -1.64 4.93
N SER A 215 13.67 -1.62 5.50
CA SER A 215 13.05 -0.42 6.04
C SER A 215 13.89 0.22 7.13
N ASP A 216 14.30 -0.56 8.12
CA ASP A 216 15.09 -0.07 9.24
C ASP A 216 16.46 0.44 8.80
N TRP A 217 17.09 -0.26 7.85
CA TRP A 217 18.37 0.16 7.30
C TRP A 217 18.26 1.46 6.51
N LEU A 218 17.27 1.56 5.61
CA LEU A 218 17.01 2.78 4.84
C LEU A 218 16.64 3.95 5.75
N GLY A 219 15.77 3.72 6.72
CA GLY A 219 15.35 4.73 7.69
C GLY A 219 16.54 5.31 8.45
N ARG A 220 17.44 4.47 8.97
CA ARG A 220 18.70 4.91 9.64
C ARG A 220 19.58 5.69 8.69
N LYS A 221 19.86 5.17 7.49
CA LYS A 221 20.72 5.82 6.51
C LYS A 221 20.24 7.21 6.08
N VAL A 222 18.91 7.38 5.95
CA VAL A 222 18.31 8.69 5.64
C VAL A 222 18.38 9.62 6.84
N ALA A 223 18.09 9.13 8.04
CA ALA A 223 18.16 9.92 9.26
C ALA A 223 19.60 10.44 9.52
N ASP A 224 20.62 9.60 9.31
CA ASP A 224 22.04 9.97 9.46
C ASP A 224 22.45 11.07 8.48
N ARG A 225 22.01 10.96 7.21
CA ARG A 225 22.26 12.01 6.21
C ARG A 225 21.62 13.36 6.56
N ILE A 226 20.45 13.34 7.17
CA ILE A 226 19.73 14.58 7.58
C ILE A 226 20.43 15.21 8.79
N ARG A 227 20.98 14.39 9.69
CA ARG A 227 21.73 14.87 10.89
C ARG A 227 23.15 15.35 10.58
N GLY A 228 23.65 15.11 9.37
CA GLY A 228 25.01 15.54 8.98
C GLY A 228 26.15 14.70 9.57
N THR A 229 25.83 13.47 10.00
CA THR A 229 26.81 12.47 10.48
C THR A 229 27.09 11.39 9.45
#